data_398c1795b55541edfbcef4941c09af60
#
_entry.id   398c1795b55541edfbcef4941c09af60
#
_cell.length_a   1.000
_cell.length_b   1.000
_cell.length_c   1.000
_cell.angle_alpha   90.00
_cell.angle_beta   90.00
_cell.angle_gamma   90.00
#
_symmetry.space_group_name_H-M   'P 1'
#
loop_
_entity.id
_entity.type
_entity.pdbx_description
1 polymer ?
#
loop_
_entity_poly.entity_id
_entity_poly.type
_entity_poly.pdbx_seq_one_letter_code
_entity_poly.pdbx_strand_id
1 'polypeptide(L)'
;MKEVLKIPLKATLYRHQQSACRFACERFGILPSETHSNGVALLMEMGCGKTITSIAIVGILYQYRYIRRILITAPLSILSIWEQEFARFAAFPYQLTVLKGSSTQKKEQLSKLHGDGLQIAVVNYESAWRLEKELLAFDAVSYTHLRAHETCADL
;
A
#
# COMPACT_ATOMS: atom_id res chain seq x y z
N MET A 1 20.05 17.17 -14.34
CA MET A 1 18.70 16.81 -14.85
C MET A 1 17.87 16.31 -13.68
N LYS A 2 16.72 16.92 -13.40
CA LYS A 2 15.79 16.36 -12.38
C LYS A 2 15.21 15.08 -13.00
N GLU A 3 15.51 13.94 -12.43
CA GLU A 3 14.95 12.68 -12.84
C GLU A 3 13.42 12.76 -12.68
N VAL A 4 12.71 12.63 -13.81
CA VAL A 4 11.24 12.70 -13.83
C VAL A 4 10.71 11.37 -13.33
N LEU A 5 10.22 11.35 -12.10
CA LEU A 5 9.62 10.17 -11.49
C LEU A 5 8.36 9.78 -12.27
N LYS A 6 8.39 8.64 -12.94
CA LYS A 6 7.21 8.10 -13.63
C LYS A 6 6.27 7.46 -12.60
N ILE A 7 5.11 8.08 -12.40
CA ILE A 7 4.10 7.60 -11.45
C ILE A 7 3.09 6.73 -12.21
N PRO A 8 2.98 5.42 -11.89
CA PRO A 8 2.11 4.49 -12.61
C PRO A 8 0.66 4.54 -12.14
N LEU A 9 -0.02 5.64 -12.39
CA LEU A 9 -1.42 5.86 -12.05
C LEU A 9 -2.26 6.21 -13.27
N LYS A 10 -3.56 5.90 -13.20
CA LYS A 10 -4.58 6.31 -14.16
C LYS A 10 -5.06 7.75 -13.94
N ALA A 11 -4.55 8.45 -12.92
CA ALA A 11 -4.93 9.80 -12.56
C ALA A 11 -3.69 10.68 -12.35
N THR A 12 -3.86 11.98 -12.45
CA THR A 12 -2.82 12.97 -12.17
C THR A 12 -2.85 13.37 -10.70
N LEU A 13 -1.70 13.30 -10.04
CA LEU A 13 -1.55 13.70 -8.65
C LEU A 13 -1.46 15.22 -8.51
N TYR A 14 -2.01 15.75 -7.43
CA TYR A 14 -1.78 17.13 -7.02
C TYR A 14 -0.33 17.34 -6.56
N ARG A 15 0.11 18.59 -6.52
CA ARG A 15 1.50 18.94 -6.15
C ARG A 15 1.93 18.35 -4.81
N HIS A 16 1.10 18.45 -3.77
CA HIS A 16 1.41 17.92 -2.44
C HIS A 16 1.54 16.38 -2.45
N GLN A 17 0.72 15.67 -3.26
CA GLN A 17 0.81 14.23 -3.43
C GLN A 17 2.09 13.83 -4.18
N GLN A 18 2.45 14.58 -5.23
CA GLN A 18 3.72 14.37 -5.95
C GLN A 18 4.94 14.58 -5.03
N SER A 19 4.88 15.62 -4.17
CA SER A 19 5.93 15.88 -3.17
C SER A 19 6.05 14.74 -2.17
N ALA A 20 4.92 14.18 -1.71
CA ALA A 20 4.90 13.02 -0.82
C ALA A 20 5.50 11.76 -1.49
N CYS A 21 5.15 11.51 -2.76
CA CYS A 21 5.74 10.40 -3.52
C CYS A 21 7.25 10.58 -3.69
N ARG A 22 7.70 11.80 -4.04
CA ARG A 22 9.11 12.11 -4.17
C ARG A 22 9.87 11.88 -2.85
N PHE A 23 9.34 12.42 -1.76
CA PHE A 23 9.90 12.21 -0.41
C PHE A 23 10.02 10.72 -0.07
N ALA A 24 8.99 9.92 -0.32
CA ALA A 24 9.04 8.49 -0.09
C ALA A 24 10.14 7.81 -0.94
N CYS A 25 10.25 8.16 -2.23
CA CYS A 25 11.27 7.61 -3.13
C CYS A 25 12.69 7.99 -2.69
N GLU A 26 12.90 9.20 -2.18
CA GLU A 26 14.16 9.62 -1.60
C GLU A 26 14.50 8.81 -0.35
N ARG A 27 13.53 8.59 0.55
CA ARG A 27 13.73 7.79 1.78
C ARG A 27 14.00 6.32 1.50
N PHE A 28 13.34 5.74 0.53
CA PHE A 28 13.56 4.34 0.13
C PHE A 28 14.78 4.15 -0.80
N GLY A 29 15.53 5.20 -1.12
CA GLY A 29 16.74 5.11 -1.95
C GLY A 29 16.49 4.90 -3.44
N ILE A 30 15.27 5.15 -3.94
CA ILE A 30 14.96 5.17 -5.38
C ILE A 30 15.51 6.43 -6.03
N LEU A 31 15.40 7.56 -5.34
CA LEU A 31 15.99 8.83 -5.73
C LEU A 31 17.18 9.15 -4.83
N PRO A 32 18.19 9.87 -5.37
CA PRO A 32 19.34 10.29 -4.57
C PRO A 32 18.92 11.08 -3.34
N SER A 33 19.42 10.69 -2.17
CA SER A 33 19.19 11.36 -0.89
C SER A 33 20.34 11.08 0.06
N GLU A 34 20.64 12.03 0.94
CA GLU A 34 21.65 11.85 2.00
C GLU A 34 21.15 10.95 3.14
N THR A 35 19.83 10.75 3.23
CA THR A 35 19.21 9.98 4.31
C THR A 35 18.26 8.92 3.74
N HIS A 36 18.47 7.69 4.17
CA HIS A 36 17.58 6.55 3.85
C HIS A 36 16.83 6.08 5.10
N SER A 37 15.67 5.48 4.90
CA SER A 37 14.92 4.84 5.97
C SER A 37 14.14 3.64 5.46
N ASN A 38 13.80 2.71 6.36
CA ASN A 38 13.01 1.53 6.05
C ASN A 38 11.49 1.81 6.08
N GLY A 39 11.08 3.06 6.30
CA GLY A 39 9.68 3.44 6.34
C GLY A 39 9.47 4.94 6.23
N VAL A 40 8.27 5.33 5.83
CA VAL A 40 7.82 6.72 5.76
C VAL A 40 6.43 6.85 6.39
N ALA A 41 6.17 8.00 7.00
CA ALA A 41 4.85 8.35 7.51
C ALA A 41 4.25 9.47 6.64
N LEU A 42 3.03 9.27 6.16
CA LEU A 42 2.27 10.26 5.40
C LEU A 42 1.30 10.98 6.35
N LEU A 43 1.75 12.08 6.94
CA LEU A 43 0.95 12.92 7.81
C LEU A 43 0.18 13.96 6.97
N MET A 44 -0.90 13.50 6.35
CA MET A 44 -1.75 14.31 5.49
C MET A 44 -3.11 14.49 6.14
N GLU A 45 -3.74 15.65 5.92
CA GLU A 45 -5.10 15.93 6.40
C GLU A 45 -6.14 15.01 5.74
N MET A 46 -7.33 14.96 6.31
CA MET A 46 -8.46 14.22 5.74
C MET A 46 -8.81 14.82 4.36
N GLY A 47 -9.16 13.96 3.41
CA GLY A 47 -9.50 14.40 2.05
C GLY A 47 -8.32 14.74 1.15
N CYS A 48 -7.08 14.82 1.65
CA CYS A 48 -5.90 15.13 0.83
C CYS A 48 -5.40 13.98 -0.05
N GLY A 49 -6.12 12.86 -0.10
CA GLY A 49 -5.83 11.75 -1.01
C GLY A 49 -4.69 10.84 -0.51
N LYS A 50 -4.67 10.49 0.78
CA LYS A 50 -3.69 9.53 1.32
C LYS A 50 -3.68 8.20 0.55
N THR A 51 -4.86 7.66 0.25
CA THR A 51 -5.00 6.37 -0.44
C THR A 51 -4.38 6.38 -1.83
N ILE A 52 -4.72 7.36 -2.67
CA ILE A 52 -4.14 7.47 -4.02
C ILE A 52 -2.63 7.72 -3.98
N THR A 53 -2.15 8.51 -2.99
CA THR A 53 -0.71 8.75 -2.79
C THR A 53 0.00 7.45 -2.41
N SER A 54 -0.61 6.64 -1.54
CA SER A 54 -0.07 5.34 -1.15
C SER A 54 -0.03 4.35 -2.31
N ILE A 55 -1.07 4.30 -3.14
CA ILE A 55 -1.11 3.48 -4.36
C ILE A 55 -0.02 3.93 -5.34
N ALA A 56 0.21 5.25 -5.46
CA ALA A 56 1.29 5.80 -6.27
C ALA A 56 2.67 5.34 -5.80
N ILE A 57 2.95 5.47 -4.49
CA ILE A 57 4.22 5.03 -3.89
C ILE A 57 4.42 3.53 -4.11
N VAL A 58 3.41 2.73 -3.82
CA VAL A 58 3.45 1.27 -4.04
C VAL A 58 3.73 0.93 -5.51
N GLY A 59 3.07 1.61 -6.45
CA GLY A 59 3.30 1.41 -7.87
C GLY A 59 4.72 1.77 -8.31
N ILE A 60 5.28 2.86 -7.77
CA ILE A 60 6.68 3.24 -8.02
C ILE A 60 7.62 2.17 -7.47
N LEU A 61 7.47 1.77 -6.21
CA LEU A 61 8.30 0.73 -5.59
C LEU A 61 8.26 -0.58 -6.38
N TYR A 62 7.09 -0.95 -6.89
CA TYR A 62 6.94 -2.12 -7.74
C TYR A 62 7.68 -1.96 -9.09
N GLN A 63 7.57 -0.83 -9.78
CA GLN A 63 8.26 -0.57 -11.04
C GLN A 63 9.79 -0.63 -10.88
N TYR A 64 10.31 -0.13 -9.78
CA TYR A 64 11.74 -0.18 -9.47
C TYR A 64 12.18 -1.53 -8.86
N ARG A 65 11.28 -2.52 -8.82
CA ARG A 65 11.52 -3.87 -8.29
C ARG A 65 11.93 -3.95 -6.82
N TYR A 66 11.56 -2.94 -6.04
CA TYR A 66 11.78 -2.94 -4.59
C TYR A 66 10.84 -3.88 -3.86
N ILE A 67 9.61 -4.02 -4.37
CA ILE A 67 8.57 -4.86 -3.76
C ILE A 67 7.91 -5.76 -4.79
N ARG A 68 7.49 -6.94 -4.36
CA ARG A 68 6.63 -7.87 -5.11
C ARG A 68 5.38 -8.26 -4.35
N ARG A 69 5.39 -8.08 -3.04
CA ARG A 69 4.29 -8.43 -2.13
C ARG A 69 4.12 -7.32 -1.12
N ILE A 70 2.90 -6.95 -0.84
CA ILE A 70 2.57 -5.98 0.21
C ILE A 70 1.42 -6.47 1.07
N LEU A 71 1.45 -6.07 2.32
CA LEU A 71 0.37 -6.25 3.27
C LEU A 71 -0.21 -4.88 3.61
N ILE A 72 -1.51 -4.73 3.42
CA ILE A 72 -2.26 -3.55 3.85
C ILE A 72 -3.08 -3.93 5.06
N THR A 73 -2.86 -3.25 6.17
CA THR A 73 -3.68 -3.38 7.37
C THR A 73 -4.55 -2.14 7.53
N ALA A 74 -5.85 -2.34 7.73
CA ALA A 74 -6.81 -1.25 7.83
C ALA A 74 -7.99 -1.64 8.72
N PRO A 75 -8.80 -0.68 9.20
CA PRO A 75 -10.06 -0.98 9.87
C PRO A 75 -11.00 -1.80 8.99
N LEU A 76 -11.82 -2.65 9.63
CA LEU A 76 -12.72 -3.57 8.92
C LEU A 76 -13.67 -2.83 7.96
N SER A 77 -14.13 -1.63 8.35
CA SER A 77 -15.07 -0.81 7.58
C SER A 77 -14.54 -0.35 6.23
N ILE A 78 -13.22 -0.25 6.07
CA ILE A 78 -12.60 0.30 4.85
C ILE A 78 -11.84 -0.73 4.00
N LEU A 79 -11.86 -2.01 4.37
CA LEU A 79 -11.12 -3.04 3.64
C LEU A 79 -11.54 -3.13 2.16
N SER A 80 -12.85 -3.06 1.88
CA SER A 80 -13.38 -3.14 0.50
C SER A 80 -13.08 -1.89 -0.33
N ILE A 81 -12.82 -0.75 0.31
CA ILE A 81 -12.46 0.48 -0.38
C ILE A 81 -11.14 0.32 -1.12
N TRP A 82 -10.20 -0.46 -0.57
CA TRP A 82 -8.92 -0.71 -1.22
C TRP A 82 -9.04 -1.40 -2.57
N GLU A 83 -9.96 -2.37 -2.72
CA GLU A 83 -10.23 -3.02 -4.02
C GLU A 83 -10.69 -1.98 -5.07
N GLN A 84 -11.62 -1.10 -4.67
CA GLN A 84 -12.15 -0.07 -5.55
C GLN A 84 -11.10 0.98 -5.92
N GLU A 85 -10.30 1.42 -4.97
CA GLU A 85 -9.27 2.43 -5.16
C GLU A 85 -8.12 1.92 -6.04
N PHE A 86 -7.66 0.68 -5.84
CA PHE A 86 -6.68 0.06 -6.73
C PHE A 86 -7.23 -0.10 -8.16
N ALA A 87 -8.47 -0.57 -8.32
CA ALA A 87 -9.10 -0.69 -9.63
C ALA A 87 -9.24 0.65 -10.34
N ARG A 88 -9.52 1.71 -9.59
CA ARG A 88 -9.69 3.07 -10.09
C ARG A 88 -8.38 3.72 -10.50
N PHE A 89 -7.31 3.55 -9.70
CA PHE A 89 -6.10 4.36 -9.83
C PHE A 89 -4.86 3.60 -10.31
N ALA A 90 -4.71 2.31 -10.04
CA ALA A 90 -3.49 1.59 -10.40
C ALA A 90 -3.35 1.41 -11.91
N ALA A 91 -2.19 1.80 -12.46
CA ALA A 91 -1.80 1.60 -13.85
C ALA A 91 -0.63 0.61 -13.98
N PHE A 92 -0.58 -0.39 -13.10
CA PHE A 92 0.41 -1.46 -13.07
C PHE A 92 -0.28 -2.80 -12.78
N PRO A 93 0.32 -3.94 -13.17
CA PRO A 93 -0.24 -5.25 -12.91
C PRO A 93 -0.21 -5.58 -11.42
N TYR A 94 -1.33 -5.98 -10.87
CA TYR A 94 -1.46 -6.37 -9.47
C TYR A 94 -2.53 -7.45 -9.29
N GLN A 95 -2.42 -8.19 -8.21
CA GLN A 95 -3.43 -9.09 -7.68
C GLN A 95 -3.72 -8.71 -6.24
N LEU A 96 -4.96 -8.30 -5.95
CA LEU A 96 -5.37 -7.85 -4.63
C LEU A 96 -6.43 -8.81 -4.06
N THR A 97 -6.23 -9.22 -2.83
CA THR A 97 -7.19 -10.04 -2.09
C THR A 97 -7.45 -9.44 -0.72
N VAL A 98 -8.73 -9.15 -0.45
CA VAL A 98 -9.17 -8.81 0.90
C VAL A 98 -9.47 -10.09 1.66
N LEU A 99 -8.70 -10.34 2.73
CA LEU A 99 -8.82 -11.54 3.54
C LEU A 99 -10.10 -11.47 4.41
N LYS A 100 -11.09 -12.28 4.07
CA LYS A 100 -12.42 -12.30 4.70
C LYS A 100 -12.75 -13.68 5.27
N GLY A 101 -13.66 -13.73 6.24
CA GLY A 101 -14.16 -14.98 6.81
C GLY A 101 -13.34 -15.50 8.00
N SER A 102 -13.37 -16.82 8.19
CA SER A 102 -12.63 -17.48 9.28
C SER A 102 -11.12 -17.45 9.06
N SER A 103 -10.35 -17.77 10.10
CA SER A 103 -8.89 -17.86 10.00
C SER A 103 -8.46 -18.87 8.93
N THR A 104 -9.13 -20.01 8.81
CA THR A 104 -8.85 -21.02 7.80
C THR A 104 -9.08 -20.49 6.38
N GLN A 105 -10.21 -19.82 6.16
CA GLN A 105 -10.53 -19.21 4.87
C GLN A 105 -9.52 -18.13 4.47
N LYS A 106 -9.09 -17.30 5.42
CA LYS A 106 -8.07 -16.26 5.17
C LYS A 106 -6.71 -16.86 4.81
N LYS A 107 -6.31 -17.96 5.48
CA LYS A 107 -5.08 -18.69 5.14
C LYS A 107 -5.14 -19.26 3.72
N GLU A 108 -6.26 -19.84 3.33
CA GLU A 108 -6.48 -20.34 1.98
C GLU A 108 -6.44 -19.22 0.94
N GLN A 109 -7.09 -18.08 1.21
CA GLN A 109 -7.06 -16.91 0.33
C GLN A 109 -5.63 -16.36 0.17
N LEU A 110 -4.86 -16.31 1.25
CA LEU A 110 -3.47 -15.87 1.21
C LEU A 110 -2.59 -16.84 0.41
N SER A 111 -2.80 -18.15 0.55
CA SER A 111 -2.05 -19.15 -0.20
C SER A 111 -2.32 -19.13 -1.70
N LYS A 112 -3.48 -18.62 -2.13
CA LYS A 112 -3.84 -18.45 -3.54
C LYS A 112 -3.29 -17.16 -4.15
N LEU A 113 -2.77 -16.25 -3.34
CA LEU A 113 -2.21 -14.98 -3.79
C LEU A 113 -0.78 -15.19 -4.29
N HIS A 114 -0.66 -15.61 -5.53
CA HIS A 114 0.61 -15.82 -6.23
C HIS A 114 0.41 -15.63 -7.72
N GLY A 115 1.47 -15.28 -8.44
CA GLY A 115 1.44 -15.06 -9.88
C GLY A 115 2.23 -13.83 -10.30
N ASP A 116 2.00 -13.39 -11.52
CA ASP A 116 2.62 -12.20 -12.08
C ASP A 116 1.96 -10.92 -11.54
N GLY A 117 2.78 -9.89 -11.39
CA GLY A 117 2.35 -8.60 -10.85
C GLY A 117 2.60 -8.44 -9.36
N LEU A 118 2.19 -7.29 -8.83
CA LEU A 118 2.28 -6.99 -7.40
C LEU A 118 1.19 -7.75 -6.64
N GLN A 119 1.57 -8.51 -5.62
CA GLN A 119 0.64 -9.26 -4.78
C GLN A 119 0.26 -8.45 -3.54
N ILE A 120 -1.02 -8.24 -3.33
CA ILE A 120 -1.55 -7.37 -2.29
C ILE A 120 -2.53 -8.14 -1.41
N ALA A 121 -2.17 -8.33 -0.16
CA ALA A 121 -3.08 -8.83 0.87
C ALA A 121 -3.62 -7.65 1.70
N VAL A 122 -4.93 -7.58 1.84
CA VAL A 122 -5.60 -6.56 2.68
C VAL A 122 -6.29 -7.27 3.84
N VAL A 123 -6.01 -6.84 5.07
CA VAL A 123 -6.52 -7.49 6.28
C VAL A 123 -6.82 -6.47 7.38
N ASN A 124 -7.77 -6.77 8.25
CA ASN A 124 -8.01 -5.94 9.44
C ASN A 124 -6.97 -6.22 10.54
N TYR A 125 -6.72 -5.24 11.39
CA TYR A 125 -5.69 -5.30 12.44
C TYR A 125 -5.78 -6.54 13.34
N GLU A 126 -6.98 -6.88 13.80
CA GLU A 126 -7.19 -8.05 14.68
C GLU A 126 -6.85 -9.37 14.00
N SER A 127 -7.17 -9.49 12.70
CA SER A 127 -6.85 -10.68 11.93
C SER A 127 -5.37 -10.77 11.59
N ALA A 128 -4.68 -9.65 11.42
CA ALA A 128 -3.25 -9.64 11.16
C ALA A 128 -2.47 -10.33 12.30
N TRP A 129 -2.82 -10.05 13.56
CA TRP A 129 -2.22 -10.74 14.71
C TRP A 129 -2.44 -12.25 14.71
N ARG A 130 -3.66 -12.69 14.35
CA ARG A 130 -4.00 -14.12 14.31
C ARG A 130 -3.36 -14.87 13.16
N LEU A 131 -2.94 -14.17 12.13
CA LEU A 131 -2.33 -14.72 10.91
C LEU A 131 -0.83 -14.41 10.83
N GLU A 132 -0.20 -14.02 11.92
CA GLU A 132 1.20 -13.58 11.94
C GLU A 132 2.12 -14.56 11.22
N LYS A 133 2.03 -15.85 11.53
CA LYS A 133 2.89 -16.89 10.93
C LYS A 133 2.71 -16.97 9.41
N GLU A 134 1.48 -16.94 8.94
CA GLU A 134 1.16 -17.03 7.52
C GLU A 134 1.54 -15.76 6.78
N LEU A 135 1.36 -14.61 7.41
CA LEU A 135 1.77 -13.32 6.85
C LEU A 135 3.29 -13.18 6.79
N LEU A 136 4.02 -13.70 7.77
CA LEU A 136 5.48 -13.79 7.72
C LEU A 136 5.95 -14.72 6.59
N ALA A 137 5.28 -15.86 6.41
CA ALA A 137 5.56 -16.79 5.31
C ALA A 137 5.19 -16.22 3.93
N PHE A 138 4.24 -15.29 3.86
CA PHE A 138 3.91 -14.55 2.64
C PHE A 138 5.07 -13.67 2.19
N ASP A 139 6.05 -13.42 3.06
CA ASP A 139 7.27 -12.66 2.77
C ASP A 139 6.95 -11.30 2.12
N ALA A 140 6.01 -10.58 2.73
CA ALA A 140 5.70 -9.22 2.35
C ALA A 140 6.89 -8.33 2.70
N VAL A 141 7.61 -7.88 1.69
CA VAL A 141 8.81 -7.03 1.85
C VAL A 141 8.45 -5.62 2.36
N SER A 142 7.19 -5.27 2.38
CA SER A 142 6.72 -3.97 2.85
C SER A 142 5.47 -4.11 3.72
N TYR A 143 5.62 -3.80 5.00
CA TYR A 143 4.49 -3.56 5.90
C TYR A 143 4.02 -2.12 5.74
N THR A 144 2.98 -1.90 4.96
CA THR A 144 2.36 -0.58 4.90
C THR A 144 1.33 -0.46 6.02
N HIS A 145 1.71 0.11 7.14
CA HIS A 145 0.79 0.59 8.16
C HIS A 145 0.16 1.88 7.66
N LEU A 146 -0.89 1.77 6.87
CA LEU A 146 -1.75 2.92 6.56
C LEU A 146 -2.76 3.06 7.69
N ARG A 147 -2.36 3.75 8.75
CA ARG A 147 -3.30 4.30 9.71
C ARG A 147 -4.06 5.43 9.03
N ALA A 148 -5.24 5.16 8.51
CA ALA A 148 -6.24 6.19 8.38
C ALA A 148 -6.69 6.53 9.81
N HIS A 149 -6.24 7.64 10.36
CA HIS A 149 -6.89 8.26 11.49
C HIS A 149 -8.23 8.80 10.98
N GLU A 150 -9.26 7.96 11.02
CA GLU A 150 -10.62 8.43 11.12
C GLU A 150 -10.80 8.86 12.58
N THR A 151 -10.55 10.11 12.89
CA THR A 151 -11.26 10.74 13.98
C THR A 151 -12.68 10.91 13.46
N CYS A 152 -13.57 10.01 13.83
CA CYS A 152 -14.97 10.35 13.94
C CYS A 152 -15.05 11.51 14.94
N ALA A 153 -15.13 12.73 14.44
CA ALA A 153 -15.74 13.80 15.19
C ALA A 153 -17.24 13.57 15.05
N ASP A 154 -17.81 12.88 16.04
CA ASP A 154 -19.23 13.00 16.34
C ASP A 154 -19.50 14.47 16.67
N LEU A 155 -20.34 15.11 15.86
CA LEU A 155 -21.37 16.07 16.30
C LEU A 155 -22.38 16.22 15.15
#